data_b042c7130870cab53387ce63c56b4a7c
#
_entry.id   b042c7130870cab53387ce63c56b4a7c
#
_cell.length_a   1.000
_cell.length_b   1.000
_cell.length_c   1.000
_cell.angle_alpha   90.00
_cell.angle_beta   90.00
_cell.angle_gamma   90.00
#
_symmetry.space_group_name_H-M   'P 1'
#
loop_
_entity.id
_entity.type
_entity.pdbx_description
1 polymer ?
#
loop_
_entity_poly.entity_id
_entity_poly.type
_entity_poly.pdbx_seq_one_letter_code
_entity_poly.pdbx_strand_id
1 'polypeptide(L)'
;MPYNAVMFSFIETKLFSRLLAEYLTDDQYALLQGALIEAPERGALVPKSGGVRKLRWAQPGRGKRGGVRIIYYAKIHEGIIWMLTIYAKNEAESIPAHTLRKIKEEIDG
;
A
#
# COMPACT_ATOMS: atom_id res chain seq x y z
N MET A 1 22.52 -9.02 -16.58
CA MET A 1 22.06 -8.65 -16.18
C MET A 1 21.89 -8.66 -15.37
N PRO A 2 21.96 -8.89 -15.23
CA PRO A 2 21.64 -8.82 -14.38
C PRO A 2 20.91 -8.19 -13.86
N TYR A 3 20.34 -8.26 -13.80
CA TYR A 3 19.80 -7.54 -13.23
C TYR A 3 19.52 -7.80 -12.09
N ASN A 4 19.31 -7.14 -11.44
CA ASN A 4 19.14 -7.17 -10.15
C ASN A 4 17.77 -7.27 -9.86
N ALA A 5 17.28 -8.36 -9.66
CA ALA A 5 15.99 -8.54 -9.15
C ALA A 5 16.02 -8.06 -7.74
N VAL A 6 15.56 -6.89 -7.50
CA VAL A 6 15.33 -6.45 -6.15
C VAL A 6 14.12 -7.24 -5.67
N MET A 7 14.33 -8.11 -4.69
CA MET A 7 13.26 -8.87 -4.13
C MET A 7 12.70 -8.09 -2.96
N PHE A 8 11.42 -7.76 -3.05
CA PHE A 8 10.75 -7.11 -1.94
C PHE A 8 9.94 -8.11 -1.14
N SER A 9 9.96 -7.95 0.16
CA SER A 9 9.07 -8.66 1.05
C SER A 9 7.91 -7.73 1.40
N PHE A 10 6.71 -8.27 1.41
CA PHE A 10 5.54 -7.50 1.80
C PHE A 10 5.15 -7.90 3.21
N ILE A 11 5.04 -6.91 4.09
CA ILE A 11 4.62 -7.14 5.45
C ILE A 11 3.30 -6.41 5.66
N GLU A 12 2.30 -7.11 6.15
CA GLU A 12 0.98 -6.54 6.34
C GLU A 12 0.76 -6.23 7.81
N THR A 13 0.18 -5.06 8.08
CA THR A 13 -0.32 -4.80 9.44
C THR A 13 -1.51 -5.71 9.67
N LYS A 14 -1.86 -5.90 10.94
CA LYS A 14 -3.04 -6.69 11.25
C LYS A 14 -4.29 -6.10 10.64
N LEU A 15 -4.37 -4.78 10.63
CA LEU A 15 -5.51 -4.10 10.02
C LEU A 15 -5.59 -4.41 8.54
N PHE A 16 -4.48 -4.30 7.82
CA PHE A 16 -4.46 -4.58 6.40
C PHE A 16 -4.89 -6.01 6.13
N SER A 17 -4.32 -6.97 6.85
CA SER A 17 -4.64 -8.38 6.64
C SER A 17 -6.12 -8.65 6.86
N ARG A 18 -6.71 -8.00 7.87
CA ARG A 18 -8.12 -8.20 8.17
C ARG A 18 -9.02 -7.66 7.07
N LEU A 19 -8.64 -6.53 6.49
CA LEU A 19 -9.46 -5.88 5.48
C LEU A 19 -9.24 -6.40 4.06
N LEU A 20 -8.10 -6.99 3.82
CA LEU A 20 -7.68 -7.33 2.46
C LEU A 20 -8.72 -8.12 1.69
N ALA A 21 -9.25 -9.17 2.29
CA ALA A 21 -10.19 -10.04 1.58
C ALA A 21 -11.51 -9.35 1.23
N GLU A 22 -11.84 -8.26 1.92
CA GLU A 22 -13.05 -7.52 1.62
C GLU A 22 -12.92 -6.72 0.34
N TYR A 23 -11.70 -6.42 -0.08
CA TYR A 23 -11.49 -5.52 -1.20
C TYR A 23 -10.81 -6.16 -2.39
N LEU A 24 -9.95 -7.15 -2.18
CA LEU A 24 -9.18 -7.72 -3.27
C LEU A 24 -9.22 -9.25 -3.22
N THR A 25 -9.28 -9.86 -4.39
CA THR A 25 -9.04 -11.29 -4.49
C THR A 25 -7.54 -11.54 -4.42
N ASP A 26 -7.16 -12.81 -4.27
CA ASP A 26 -5.75 -13.17 -4.26
C ASP A 26 -5.05 -12.74 -5.54
N ASP A 27 -5.72 -12.92 -6.68
CA ASP A 27 -5.14 -12.53 -7.95
C ASP A 27 -4.96 -11.02 -8.06
N GLN A 28 -5.94 -10.28 -7.57
CA GLN A 28 -5.85 -8.81 -7.59
C GLN A 28 -4.74 -8.34 -6.68
N TYR A 29 -4.57 -8.98 -5.54
CA TYR A 29 -3.49 -8.60 -4.64
C TYR A 29 -2.14 -8.92 -5.25
N ALA A 30 -2.02 -10.05 -5.93
CA ALA A 30 -0.77 -10.39 -6.61
C ALA A 30 -0.41 -9.34 -7.66
N LEU A 31 -1.41 -8.86 -8.40
CA LEU A 31 -1.16 -7.81 -9.38
C LEU A 31 -0.71 -6.50 -8.71
N LEU A 32 -1.32 -6.17 -7.59
CA LEU A 32 -0.92 -4.99 -6.83
C LEU A 32 0.53 -5.11 -6.35
N GLN A 33 0.87 -6.28 -5.81
CA GLN A 33 2.22 -6.51 -5.34
C GLN A 33 3.23 -6.39 -6.49
N GLY A 34 2.89 -6.95 -7.65
CA GLY A 34 3.76 -6.83 -8.81
C GLY A 34 3.97 -5.38 -9.23
N ALA A 35 2.91 -4.59 -9.20
CA ALA A 35 3.01 -3.19 -9.55
C ALA A 35 3.91 -2.42 -8.58
N LEU A 36 3.83 -2.76 -7.30
CA LEU A 36 4.66 -2.09 -6.30
C LEU A 36 6.11 -2.54 -6.36
N ILE A 37 6.36 -3.78 -6.74
CA ILE A 37 7.72 -4.25 -6.95
C ILE A 37 8.34 -3.51 -8.13
N GLU A 38 7.56 -3.34 -9.18
CA GLU A 38 8.04 -2.65 -10.37
C GLU A 38 8.31 -1.17 -10.11
N ALA A 39 7.46 -0.54 -9.33
CA ALA A 39 7.58 0.88 -9.03
C ALA A 39 7.13 1.15 -7.59
N PRO A 40 8.02 0.98 -6.61
CA PRO A 40 7.64 1.15 -5.20
C PRO A 40 7.18 2.57 -4.88
N GLU A 41 7.57 3.54 -5.68
CA GLU A 41 7.20 4.93 -5.45
C GLU A 41 6.00 5.36 -6.28
N ARG A 42 5.24 4.38 -6.76
CA ARG A 42 4.08 4.64 -7.60
C ARG A 42 3.00 5.46 -6.91
N GLY A 43 2.78 5.23 -5.62
CA GLY A 43 1.79 5.99 -4.87
C GLY A 43 2.30 7.39 -4.52
N ALA A 44 1.37 8.31 -4.34
CA ALA A 44 1.71 9.68 -3.99
C ALA A 44 2.08 9.77 -2.52
N LEU A 45 3.10 10.54 -2.24
CA LEU A 45 3.49 10.77 -0.84
C LEU A 45 2.37 11.50 -0.11
N VAL A 46 2.07 11.04 1.08
CA VAL A 46 1.14 11.73 1.97
C VAL A 46 1.96 12.77 2.74
N PRO A 47 1.65 14.06 2.60
CA PRO A 47 2.43 15.09 3.26
C PRO A 47 2.46 14.89 4.77
N LYS A 48 3.62 15.13 5.36
CA LYS A 48 3.80 15.09 6.81
C LYS A 48 3.63 13.70 7.43
N SER A 49 3.61 12.67 6.61
CA SER A 49 3.46 11.30 7.11
C SER A 49 4.80 10.63 7.36
N GLY A 50 5.88 11.24 6.89
CA GLY A 50 7.20 10.64 7.04
C GLY A 50 7.55 9.65 5.96
N GLY A 51 6.85 9.69 4.82
CA GLY A 51 7.18 8.82 3.69
C GLY A 51 6.13 7.80 3.34
N VAL A 52 4.98 7.88 3.99
CA VAL A 52 3.87 6.98 3.67
C VAL A 52 3.27 7.39 2.33
N ARG A 53 2.84 6.41 1.55
CA ARG A 53 2.28 6.66 0.22
C ARG A 53 0.85 6.16 0.12
N LYS A 54 0.09 6.81 -0.73
CA LYS A 54 -1.29 6.44 -1.01
C LYS A 54 -1.43 6.15 -2.49
N LEU A 55 -1.91 4.97 -2.82
CA LEU A 55 -2.08 4.52 -4.19
C LEU A 55 -3.54 4.28 -4.49
N ARG A 56 -4.01 4.80 -5.62
CA ARG A 56 -5.33 4.48 -6.12
C ARG A 56 -5.20 3.20 -6.93
N TRP A 57 -6.01 2.23 -6.60
CA TRP A 57 -5.93 0.95 -7.30
C TRP A 57 -7.31 0.58 -7.84
N ALA A 58 -7.41 0.49 -9.16
CA ALA A 58 -8.66 0.15 -9.79
C ALA A 58 -8.96 -1.33 -9.57
N GLN A 59 -10.25 -1.63 -9.36
CA GLN A 59 -10.68 -3.00 -9.23
C GLN A 59 -11.41 -3.39 -10.49
N PRO A 60 -10.84 -4.26 -11.31
CA PRO A 60 -11.53 -4.69 -12.53
C PRO A 60 -12.88 -5.29 -12.17
N GLY A 61 -13.90 -4.95 -12.94
CA GLY A 61 -15.23 -5.49 -12.74
C GLY A 61 -16.06 -4.80 -11.67
N ARG A 62 -15.47 -3.85 -10.97
CA ARG A 62 -16.20 -3.14 -9.95
C ARG A 62 -16.71 -1.81 -10.40
N GLY A 63 -16.75 -1.58 -11.66
CA GLY A 63 -17.27 -0.35 -12.20
C GLY A 63 -16.27 0.77 -12.07
N LYS A 64 -16.77 1.97 -12.12
CA LYS A 64 -15.93 3.07 -12.31
C LYS A 64 -15.68 3.92 -11.16
N ARG A 65 -15.96 3.48 -10.02
CA ARG A 65 -15.95 4.35 -8.87
C ARG A 65 -14.63 4.51 -8.22
N GLY A 66 -13.56 4.41 -8.93
CA GLY A 66 -12.24 4.73 -8.41
C GLY A 66 -11.59 3.66 -7.55
N GLY A 67 -12.18 2.50 -7.47
CA GLY A 67 -11.53 1.38 -6.82
C GLY A 67 -11.24 1.60 -5.35
N VAL A 68 -10.05 1.17 -4.93
CA VAL A 68 -9.64 1.26 -3.54
C VAL A 68 -8.42 2.15 -3.39
N ARG A 69 -8.15 2.50 -2.14
CA ARG A 69 -6.95 3.24 -1.78
C ARG A 69 -6.08 2.30 -0.96
N ILE A 70 -4.81 2.24 -1.33
CA ILE A 70 -3.83 1.43 -0.63
C ILE A 70 -2.87 2.38 0.05
N ILE A 71 -2.71 2.22 1.35
CA ILE A 71 -1.75 3.02 2.12
C ILE A 71 -0.59 2.10 2.44
N TYR A 72 0.61 2.50 2.04
CA TYR A 72 1.78 1.66 2.23
C TYR A 72 3.02 2.50 2.51
N TYR A 73 4.06 1.83 2.97
CA TYR A 73 5.32 2.48 3.29
C TYR A 73 6.45 1.58 2.75
N ALA A 74 7.18 2.09 1.76
CA ALA A 74 8.24 1.32 1.12
C ALA A 74 9.58 1.66 1.72
N LYS A 75 10.22 0.67 2.35
CA LYS A 75 11.59 0.79 2.85
C LYS A 75 12.50 0.18 1.80
N ILE A 76 12.76 0.94 0.76
CA ILE A 76 13.38 0.44 -0.44
C ILE A 76 14.75 -0.19 -0.17
N HIS A 77 15.56 0.47 0.64
CA HIS A 77 16.90 -0.03 0.93
C HIS A 77 16.89 -1.34 1.71
N GLU A 78 15.81 -1.62 2.40
CA GLU A 78 15.70 -2.86 3.14
C GLU A 78 14.93 -3.92 2.36
N GLY A 79 14.42 -3.57 1.21
CA GLY A 79 13.65 -4.50 0.40
C GLY A 79 12.31 -4.86 1.03
N ILE A 80 11.71 -3.95 1.79
CA ILE A 80 10.47 -4.21 2.50
C ILE A 80 9.40 -3.19 2.12
N ILE A 81 8.21 -3.69 1.82
CA ILE A 81 7.07 -2.81 1.61
C ILE A 81 6.02 -3.18 2.66
N TRP A 82 5.70 -2.20 3.51
CA TRP A 82 4.68 -2.37 4.54
C TRP A 82 3.33 -1.96 4.00
N MET A 83 2.37 -2.87 4.05
CA MET A 83 1.00 -2.59 3.65
C MET A 83 0.24 -2.19 4.91
N LEU A 84 -0.18 -0.92 4.98
CA LEU A 84 -0.70 -0.36 6.22
C LEU A 84 -2.21 -0.47 6.33
N THR A 85 -2.94 -0.11 5.28
CA THR A 85 -4.39 -0.26 5.27
C THR A 85 -4.92 -0.17 3.85
N ILE A 86 -6.17 -0.54 3.68
CA ILE A 86 -6.87 -0.50 2.41
C ILE A 86 -8.32 -0.12 2.68
N TYR A 87 -8.88 0.72 1.83
CA TYR A 87 -10.28 1.14 1.97
C TYR A 87 -10.81 1.60 0.62
N ALA A 88 -12.13 1.55 0.47
CA ALA A 88 -12.75 2.05 -0.74
C ALA A 88 -12.84 3.56 -0.69
N LYS A 89 -12.80 4.18 -1.85
CA LYS A 89 -12.77 5.63 -1.96
C LYS A 89 -13.86 6.30 -1.14
N ASN A 90 -15.05 5.73 -1.13
CA ASN A 90 -16.20 6.36 -0.49
C ASN A 90 -16.54 5.79 0.87
N GLU A 91 -15.70 4.95 1.43
CA GLU A 91 -16.00 4.30 2.72
C GLU A 91 -15.23 4.88 3.88
N ALA A 92 -14.18 5.62 3.60
CA ALA A 92 -13.39 6.21 4.66
C ALA A 92 -12.82 7.51 4.15
N GLU A 93 -12.73 8.45 5.04
CA GLU A 93 -12.05 9.68 4.72
C GLU A 93 -10.56 9.47 4.83
N SER A 94 -9.81 10.42 4.33
CA SER A 94 -8.37 10.33 4.42
C SER A 94 -7.94 10.18 5.87
N ILE A 95 -7.05 9.24 6.09
CA ILE A 95 -6.48 9.08 7.42
C ILE A 95 -5.54 10.25 7.67
N PRO A 96 -5.65 10.90 8.82
CA PRO A 96 -4.79 12.05 9.11
C PRO A 96 -3.33 11.69 9.01
N ALA A 97 -2.53 12.62 8.49
CA ALA A 97 -1.12 12.37 8.27
C ALA A 97 -0.39 12.01 9.57
N HIS A 98 -0.77 12.62 10.69
CA HIS A 98 -0.09 12.32 11.94
C HIS A 98 -0.33 10.88 12.39
N THR A 99 -1.49 10.32 12.05
CA THR A 99 -1.79 8.93 12.37
C THR A 99 -0.89 8.00 11.54
N LEU A 100 -0.75 8.31 10.26
CA LEU A 100 0.12 7.51 9.38
C LEU A 100 1.57 7.62 9.84
N ARG A 101 1.97 8.79 10.27
CA ARG A 101 3.32 9.01 10.76
C ARG A 101 3.59 8.19 12.02
N LYS A 102 2.62 8.09 12.91
CA LYS A 102 2.77 7.27 14.09
C LYS A 102 2.94 5.81 13.74
N ILE A 103 2.14 5.32 12.80
CA ILE A 103 2.24 3.94 12.35
C ILE A 103 3.64 3.69 11.78
N LYS A 104 4.09 4.60 10.95
CA LYS A 104 5.40 4.49 10.33
C LYS A 104 6.51 4.50 11.37
N GLU A 105 6.38 5.33 12.40
CA GLU A 105 7.38 5.39 13.46
C GLU A 105 7.43 4.11 14.29
N GLU A 106 6.27 3.47 14.49
CA GLU A 106 6.24 2.19 15.17
C GLU A 106 6.95 1.11 14.36
N ILE A 107 6.80 1.18 13.05
CA ILE A 107 7.47 0.23 12.16
C ILE A 107 8.98 0.43 12.19
N ASP A 108 9.41 1.67 12.18
CA ASP A 108 10.83 1.99 12.14
C ASP A 108 11.51 1.79 13.47
N GLY A 109 10.75 1.72 14.48
CA GLY A 109 11.31 1.48 15.71
C GLY A 109 11.34 1.84 16.80
#